data_fb3654bf1598de84eb17f7063b59f895
#
_entry.id   fb3654bf1598de84eb17f7063b59f895
#
_cell.length_a   1.000
_cell.length_b   1.000
_cell.length_c   1.000
_cell.angle_alpha   90.00
_cell.angle_beta   90.00
_cell.angle_gamma   90.00
#
_symmetry.space_group_name_H-M   'P 1'
#
loop_
_entity.id
_entity.type
_entity.pdbx_description
1 polymer ?
#
loop_
_entity_poly.entity_id
_entity_poly.type
_entity_poly.pdbx_seq_one_letter_code
_entity_poly.pdbx_strand_id
1 'polypeptide(L)'
;KRYDALIAQYQSLDAALGHIDETMLKELGCKEEGIFRVLNRLEEFDPEAYSAELKKRGLQMISIEDPEYPTALTQVPDRPVFLYYKGCLDILSQPCIGCVGRREMSQYGKRAAELFIPTLVQSGMVTVSGLALGIDAVVAKETLHAGGKTVAVVGGGLAQIYPATNKELANKIVEAGGLILCEFPLDQAPERHTFPARNRIIAGLSLGTLVLEAGKGSGALITADLALEYNRDVFAVPGQVFDVGYAGCNQYIA
;
A
#
# COMPACT_ATOMS: atom_id res chain seq x y z
N LYS A 1 -4.54 13.52 -10.72
CA LYS A 1 -4.47 14.46 -11.86
C LYS A 1 -5.34 14.03 -13.04
N ARG A 2 -5.12 12.83 -13.67
CA ARG A 2 -5.96 12.39 -14.80
C ARG A 2 -7.41 12.16 -14.39
N TYR A 3 -7.61 11.47 -13.28
CA TYR A 3 -8.93 11.29 -12.68
C TYR A 3 -9.61 12.64 -12.44
N ASP A 4 -8.95 13.59 -11.78
CA ASP A 4 -9.53 14.90 -11.47
C ASP A 4 -9.88 15.68 -12.76
N ALA A 5 -9.07 15.55 -13.83
CA ALA A 5 -9.38 16.13 -15.13
C ALA A 5 -10.62 15.50 -15.78
N LEU A 6 -10.75 14.16 -15.71
CA LEU A 6 -11.93 13.45 -16.21
C LEU A 6 -13.20 13.85 -15.46
N ILE A 7 -13.15 13.89 -14.13
CA ILE A 7 -14.31 14.30 -13.32
C ILE A 7 -14.68 15.76 -13.56
N ALA A 8 -13.70 16.65 -13.71
CA ALA A 8 -13.97 18.05 -14.03
C ALA A 8 -14.66 18.25 -15.38
N GLN A 9 -14.36 17.39 -16.36
CA GLN A 9 -14.91 17.50 -17.71
C GLN A 9 -16.23 16.72 -17.88
N TYR A 10 -16.35 15.51 -17.30
CA TYR A 10 -17.44 14.57 -17.54
C TYR A 10 -18.32 14.30 -16.32
N GLN A 11 -17.98 14.85 -15.16
CA GLN A 11 -18.70 14.72 -13.87
C GLN A 11 -18.65 13.30 -13.24
N SER A 12 -18.43 12.26 -14.02
CA SER A 12 -18.27 10.88 -13.53
C SER A 12 -17.33 10.08 -14.44
N LEU A 13 -16.77 8.99 -13.91
CA LEU A 13 -15.98 8.05 -14.72
C LEU A 13 -16.85 7.31 -15.74
N ASP A 14 -18.10 7.01 -15.39
CA ASP A 14 -19.03 6.32 -16.27
C ASP A 14 -19.34 7.18 -17.51
N ALA A 15 -19.64 8.46 -17.30
CA ALA A 15 -19.83 9.41 -18.41
C ALA A 15 -18.55 9.57 -19.25
N ALA A 16 -17.36 9.61 -18.62
CA ALA A 16 -16.09 9.69 -19.32
C ALA A 16 -15.80 8.46 -20.18
N LEU A 17 -16.20 7.27 -19.71
CA LEU A 17 -15.92 5.99 -20.40
C LEU A 17 -16.46 5.99 -21.84
N GLY A 18 -17.66 6.55 -22.06
CA GLY A 18 -18.25 6.65 -23.39
C GLY A 18 -17.56 7.61 -24.37
N HIS A 19 -16.60 8.39 -23.87
CA HIS A 19 -15.86 9.41 -24.65
C HIS A 19 -14.37 9.10 -24.77
N ILE A 20 -13.91 7.95 -24.27
CA ILE A 20 -12.49 7.60 -24.35
C ILE A 20 -12.10 7.33 -25.78
N ASP A 21 -11.31 8.26 -26.36
CA ASP A 21 -10.69 8.15 -27.66
C ASP A 21 -9.21 8.59 -27.62
N GLU A 22 -8.57 8.52 -28.78
CA GLU A 22 -7.16 8.92 -28.91
C GLU A 22 -6.95 10.40 -28.55
N THR A 23 -7.88 11.26 -28.91
CA THR A 23 -7.80 12.72 -28.67
C THR A 23 -7.84 13.02 -27.18
N MET A 24 -8.83 12.48 -26.48
CA MET A 24 -8.98 12.60 -25.03
C MET A 24 -7.76 12.07 -24.27
N LEU A 25 -7.23 10.91 -24.68
CA LEU A 25 -6.05 10.34 -24.04
C LEU A 25 -4.79 11.18 -24.26
N LYS A 26 -4.65 11.86 -25.42
CA LYS A 26 -3.59 12.84 -25.68
C LYS A 26 -3.72 14.07 -24.78
N GLU A 27 -4.92 14.62 -24.65
CA GLU A 27 -5.20 15.76 -23.76
C GLU A 27 -4.89 15.45 -22.29
N LEU A 28 -5.11 14.20 -21.86
CA LEU A 28 -4.73 13.68 -20.54
C LEU A 28 -3.22 13.40 -20.40
N GLY A 29 -2.41 13.73 -21.42
CA GLY A 29 -0.96 13.56 -21.41
C GLY A 29 -0.51 12.09 -21.49
N CYS A 30 -1.29 11.22 -22.14
CA CYS A 30 -0.86 9.86 -22.44
C CYS A 30 0.13 9.87 -23.62
N LYS A 31 1.16 9.04 -23.55
CA LYS A 31 2.07 8.79 -24.66
C LYS A 31 1.43 7.80 -25.66
N GLU A 32 1.85 7.85 -26.92
CA GLU A 32 1.28 7.00 -28.00
C GLU A 32 1.18 5.51 -27.64
N GLU A 33 2.27 4.93 -27.11
CA GLU A 33 2.26 3.52 -26.63
C GLU A 33 1.21 3.25 -25.55
N GLY A 34 0.99 4.26 -24.67
CA GLY A 34 -0.03 4.18 -23.62
C GLY A 34 -1.45 4.26 -24.19
N ILE A 35 -1.66 5.11 -25.18
CA ILE A 35 -2.94 5.30 -25.85
C ILE A 35 -3.35 3.98 -26.55
N PHE A 36 -2.48 3.44 -27.38
CA PHE A 36 -2.73 2.16 -28.06
C PHE A 36 -3.09 1.05 -27.07
N ARG A 37 -2.34 0.97 -25.95
CA ARG A 37 -2.57 -0.04 -24.90
C ARG A 37 -3.92 0.13 -24.21
N VAL A 38 -4.34 1.38 -23.94
CA VAL A 38 -5.63 1.67 -23.31
C VAL A 38 -6.78 1.32 -24.25
N LEU A 39 -6.72 1.75 -25.53
CA LEU A 39 -7.79 1.51 -26.49
C LEU A 39 -7.98 0.02 -26.76
N ASN A 40 -6.90 -0.73 -27.02
CA ASN A 40 -6.97 -2.19 -27.18
C ASN A 40 -7.55 -2.88 -25.93
N ARG A 41 -7.13 -2.43 -24.73
CA ARG A 41 -7.64 -3.01 -23.51
C ARG A 41 -9.13 -2.74 -23.30
N LEU A 42 -9.64 -1.59 -23.72
CA LEU A 42 -11.07 -1.27 -23.64
C LEU A 42 -11.91 -2.16 -24.56
N GLU A 43 -11.41 -2.48 -25.76
CA GLU A 43 -12.09 -3.37 -26.71
C GLU A 43 -12.17 -4.83 -26.20
N GLU A 44 -11.14 -5.29 -25.49
CA GLU A 44 -11.02 -6.67 -25.01
C GLU A 44 -11.57 -6.86 -23.58
N PHE A 45 -11.85 -5.78 -22.86
CA PHE A 45 -12.20 -5.85 -21.44
C PHE A 45 -13.67 -6.20 -21.24
N ASP A 46 -13.91 -7.33 -20.58
CA ASP A 46 -15.23 -7.76 -20.12
C ASP A 46 -15.39 -7.47 -18.62
N PRO A 47 -16.16 -6.43 -18.25
CA PRO A 47 -16.35 -6.06 -16.85
C PRO A 47 -17.07 -7.12 -16.02
N GLU A 48 -17.99 -7.87 -16.64
CA GLU A 48 -18.76 -8.92 -15.94
C GLU A 48 -17.86 -10.11 -15.63
N ALA A 49 -17.08 -10.57 -16.60
CA ALA A 49 -16.10 -11.64 -16.41
C ALA A 49 -15.04 -11.24 -15.37
N TYR A 50 -14.56 -9.99 -15.40
CA TYR A 50 -13.60 -9.49 -14.42
C TYR A 50 -14.19 -9.44 -13.00
N SER A 51 -15.42 -8.95 -12.85
CA SER A 51 -16.14 -8.93 -11.57
C SER A 51 -16.36 -10.36 -11.03
N ALA A 52 -16.73 -11.30 -11.89
CA ALA A 52 -16.91 -12.70 -11.53
C ALA A 52 -15.60 -13.33 -11.04
N GLU A 53 -14.47 -13.03 -11.69
CA GLU A 53 -13.16 -13.53 -11.28
C GLU A 53 -12.71 -12.94 -9.93
N LEU A 54 -12.95 -11.65 -9.66
CA LEU A 54 -12.69 -11.05 -8.35
C LEU A 54 -13.49 -11.79 -7.26
N LYS A 55 -14.81 -11.95 -7.47
CA LYS A 55 -15.69 -12.66 -6.53
C LYS A 55 -15.25 -14.09 -6.26
N LYS A 56 -14.90 -14.83 -7.32
CA LYS A 56 -14.39 -16.22 -7.22
C LYS A 56 -13.16 -16.33 -6.34
N ARG A 57 -12.30 -15.30 -6.34
CA ARG A 57 -11.08 -15.25 -5.51
C ARG A 57 -11.32 -14.64 -4.13
N GLY A 58 -12.53 -14.21 -3.82
CA GLY A 58 -12.87 -13.50 -2.58
C GLY A 58 -12.21 -12.12 -2.51
N LEU A 59 -12.02 -11.47 -3.66
CA LEU A 59 -11.48 -10.14 -3.79
C LEU A 59 -12.60 -9.14 -4.02
N GLN A 60 -12.36 -7.92 -3.56
CA GLN A 60 -13.25 -6.79 -3.73
C GLN A 60 -12.49 -5.60 -4.30
N MET A 61 -13.20 -4.65 -4.86
CA MET A 61 -12.65 -3.39 -5.35
C MET A 61 -13.48 -2.24 -4.76
N ILE A 62 -12.81 -1.15 -4.46
CA ILE A 62 -13.41 0.10 -4.01
C ILE A 62 -12.79 1.26 -4.76
N SER A 63 -13.58 2.26 -5.07
CA SER A 63 -13.16 3.50 -5.73
C SER A 63 -13.19 4.69 -4.78
N ILE A 64 -12.55 5.78 -5.18
CA ILE A 64 -12.58 7.03 -4.43
C ILE A 64 -14.00 7.64 -4.32
N GLU A 65 -14.94 7.18 -5.14
CA GLU A 65 -16.34 7.65 -5.14
C GLU A 65 -17.20 6.88 -4.12
N ASP A 66 -16.68 5.75 -3.61
CA ASP A 66 -17.43 4.93 -2.65
C ASP A 66 -17.34 5.50 -1.23
N PRO A 67 -18.45 5.49 -0.47
CA PRO A 67 -18.50 6.01 0.90
C PRO A 67 -17.51 5.34 1.86
N GLU A 68 -17.18 4.07 1.62
CA GLU A 68 -16.26 3.27 2.42
C GLU A 68 -14.78 3.50 2.05
N TYR A 69 -14.50 4.36 1.05
CA TYR A 69 -13.12 4.67 0.69
C TYR A 69 -12.36 5.30 1.87
N PRO A 70 -11.12 4.86 2.15
CA PRO A 70 -10.38 5.31 3.34
C PRO A 70 -10.17 6.83 3.36
N THR A 71 -10.79 7.53 4.31
CA THR A 71 -10.73 8.99 4.44
C THR A 71 -9.28 9.50 4.53
N ALA A 72 -8.38 8.73 5.18
CA ALA A 72 -6.98 9.09 5.28
C ALA A 72 -6.30 9.24 3.91
N LEU A 73 -6.71 8.45 2.91
CA LEU A 73 -6.18 8.51 1.54
C LEU A 73 -6.75 9.67 0.73
N THR A 74 -7.93 10.20 1.06
CA THR A 74 -8.48 11.37 0.32
C THR A 74 -7.61 12.62 0.47
N GLN A 75 -6.81 12.68 1.54
CA GLN A 75 -5.90 13.79 1.84
C GLN A 75 -4.55 13.68 1.14
N VAL A 76 -4.27 12.56 0.48
CA VAL A 76 -2.99 12.32 -0.21
C VAL A 76 -3.04 12.91 -1.62
N PRO A 77 -2.05 13.72 -2.02
CA PRO A 77 -2.07 14.42 -3.32
C PRO A 77 -2.15 13.47 -4.53
N ASP A 78 -1.52 12.33 -4.42
CA ASP A 78 -1.47 11.27 -5.44
C ASP A 78 -2.26 10.03 -5.03
N ARG A 79 -3.41 10.25 -4.40
CA ARG A 79 -4.30 9.19 -3.90
C ARG A 79 -4.68 8.17 -4.97
N PRO A 80 -4.76 6.87 -4.62
CA PRO A 80 -5.25 5.84 -5.54
C PRO A 80 -6.73 6.06 -5.86
N VAL A 81 -7.10 5.94 -7.14
CA VAL A 81 -8.51 6.06 -7.57
C VAL A 81 -9.27 4.78 -7.26
N PHE A 82 -8.62 3.64 -7.41
CA PHE A 82 -9.16 2.31 -7.14
C PHE A 82 -8.25 1.55 -6.20
N LEU A 83 -8.85 0.72 -5.36
CA LEU A 83 -8.15 -0.19 -4.49
C LEU A 83 -8.80 -1.57 -4.58
N TYR A 84 -7.99 -2.59 -4.79
CA TYR A 84 -8.38 -3.99 -4.68
C TYR A 84 -8.02 -4.49 -3.30
N TYR A 85 -8.88 -5.29 -2.70
CA TYR A 85 -8.64 -5.76 -1.34
C TYR A 85 -9.21 -7.15 -1.06
N LYS A 86 -8.65 -7.77 -0.02
CA LYS A 86 -9.13 -9.01 0.58
C LYS A 86 -9.08 -8.88 2.09
N GLY A 87 -10.19 -9.19 2.77
CA GLY A 87 -10.30 -9.08 4.22
C GLY A 87 -11.23 -7.98 4.66
N CYS A 88 -11.01 -7.41 5.84
CA CYS A 88 -11.91 -6.46 6.49
C CYS A 88 -11.48 -5.02 6.20
N LEU A 89 -12.23 -4.30 5.38
CA LEU A 89 -11.95 -2.89 5.04
C LEU A 89 -12.18 -1.97 6.25
N ASP A 90 -13.13 -2.29 7.11
CA ASP A 90 -13.54 -1.45 8.26
C ASP A 90 -12.41 -1.21 9.26
N ILE A 91 -11.35 -2.03 9.24
CA ILE A 91 -10.18 -1.80 10.11
C ILE A 91 -9.47 -0.48 9.81
N LEU A 92 -9.65 0.07 8.61
CA LEU A 92 -9.07 1.36 8.20
C LEU A 92 -9.76 2.57 8.87
N SER A 93 -10.88 2.36 9.56
CA SER A 93 -11.50 3.38 10.42
C SER A 93 -10.79 3.54 11.78
N GLN A 94 -9.95 2.59 12.15
CA GLN A 94 -9.15 2.61 13.37
C GLN A 94 -7.84 3.39 13.17
N PRO A 95 -7.19 3.88 14.24
CA PRO A 95 -5.89 4.51 14.14
C PRO A 95 -4.86 3.56 13.52
N CYS A 96 -4.27 3.97 12.39
CA CYS A 96 -3.27 3.19 11.67
C CYS A 96 -1.85 3.76 11.88
N ILE A 97 -0.86 2.87 11.97
CA ILE A 97 0.56 3.24 12.02
C ILE A 97 1.36 2.45 10.97
N GLY A 98 2.08 3.16 10.12
CA GLY A 98 3.00 2.57 9.15
C GLY A 98 4.21 1.97 9.89
N CYS A 99 4.55 0.72 9.61
CA CYS A 99 5.72 0.05 10.19
C CYS A 99 6.55 -0.52 9.04
N VAL A 100 7.75 0.02 8.85
CA VAL A 100 8.60 -0.30 7.70
C VAL A 100 10.05 -0.57 8.11
N GLY A 101 10.77 -1.31 7.25
CA GLY A 101 12.18 -1.55 7.48
C GLY A 101 12.84 -2.39 6.41
N ARG A 102 14.06 -2.85 6.72
CA ARG A 102 14.91 -3.61 5.78
C ARG A 102 14.34 -4.99 5.47
N ARG A 103 14.53 -5.41 4.22
CA ARG A 103 14.25 -6.79 3.77
C ARG A 103 15.26 -7.79 4.37
N GLU A 104 16.51 -7.39 4.48
CA GLU A 104 17.58 -8.14 5.15
C GLU A 104 17.77 -7.57 6.55
N MET A 105 16.83 -7.89 7.45
CA MET A 105 16.82 -7.38 8.81
C MET A 105 17.92 -7.94 9.67
N SER A 106 18.42 -7.15 10.61
CA SER A 106 19.31 -7.59 11.66
C SER A 106 18.56 -8.24 12.83
N GLN A 107 19.27 -8.92 13.73
CA GLN A 107 18.69 -9.41 14.98
C GLN A 107 18.19 -8.27 15.87
N TYR A 108 18.87 -7.12 15.84
CA TYR A 108 18.43 -5.95 16.58
C TYR A 108 17.12 -5.38 16.01
N GLY A 109 16.99 -5.26 14.67
CA GLY A 109 15.74 -4.81 14.04
C GLY A 109 14.58 -5.76 14.34
N LYS A 110 14.84 -7.07 14.34
CA LYS A 110 13.84 -8.06 14.74
C LYS A 110 13.39 -7.82 16.19
N ARG A 111 14.33 -7.70 17.14
CA ARG A 111 14.02 -7.43 18.56
C ARG A 111 13.28 -6.10 18.74
N ALA A 112 13.63 -5.07 17.98
CA ALA A 112 12.91 -3.81 18.00
C ALA A 112 11.43 -4.01 17.58
N ALA A 113 11.17 -4.77 16.52
CA ALA A 113 9.80 -5.09 16.14
C ALA A 113 9.06 -5.89 17.23
N GLU A 114 9.68 -6.92 17.80
CA GLU A 114 9.16 -7.72 18.91
C GLU A 114 8.84 -6.86 20.17
N LEU A 115 9.55 -5.75 20.37
CA LEU A 115 9.32 -4.83 21.49
C LEU A 115 8.19 -3.84 21.20
N PHE A 116 8.24 -3.17 20.05
CA PHE A 116 7.34 -2.03 19.76
C PHE A 116 5.98 -2.48 19.25
N ILE A 117 5.91 -3.52 18.41
CA ILE A 117 4.65 -3.90 17.75
C ILE A 117 3.57 -4.34 18.74
N PRO A 118 3.85 -5.20 19.74
CA PRO A 118 2.83 -5.56 20.75
C PRO A 118 2.31 -4.35 21.51
N THR A 119 3.18 -3.37 21.83
CA THR A 119 2.79 -2.14 22.53
C THR A 119 1.85 -1.27 21.68
N LEU A 120 2.12 -1.14 20.38
CA LEU A 120 1.24 -0.43 19.44
C LEU A 120 -0.13 -1.11 19.34
N VAL A 121 -0.15 -2.43 19.25
CA VAL A 121 -1.39 -3.23 19.24
C VAL A 121 -2.20 -3.03 20.52
N GLN A 122 -1.55 -3.10 21.68
CA GLN A 122 -2.20 -2.88 22.98
C GLN A 122 -2.78 -1.46 23.10
N SER A 123 -2.20 -0.49 22.41
CA SER A 123 -2.70 0.88 22.33
C SER A 123 -3.87 1.04 21.32
N GLY A 124 -4.36 -0.05 20.73
CA GLY A 124 -5.47 -0.04 19.79
C GLY A 124 -5.10 0.37 18.36
N MET A 125 -3.82 0.36 18.02
CA MET A 125 -3.37 0.72 16.67
C MET A 125 -3.38 -0.46 15.71
N VAL A 126 -3.80 -0.20 14.48
CA VAL A 126 -3.66 -1.12 13.35
C VAL A 126 -2.31 -0.88 12.68
N THR A 127 -1.49 -1.90 12.53
CA THR A 127 -0.22 -1.77 11.81
C THR A 127 -0.43 -1.82 10.30
N VAL A 128 0.28 -0.97 9.56
CA VAL A 128 0.26 -0.93 8.09
C VAL A 128 1.67 -1.17 7.57
N SER A 129 1.84 -2.20 6.74
CA SER A 129 3.16 -2.55 6.21
C SER A 129 3.08 -3.10 4.78
N GLY A 130 4.21 -3.46 4.20
CA GLY A 130 4.30 -3.85 2.81
C GLY A 130 4.32 -5.34 2.52
N LEU A 131 4.24 -6.18 3.54
CA LEU A 131 4.35 -7.64 3.41
C LEU A 131 5.65 -8.11 2.71
N ALA A 132 6.69 -7.27 2.70
CA ALA A 132 8.00 -7.64 2.16
C ALA A 132 8.72 -8.65 3.08
N LEU A 133 9.86 -9.17 2.63
CA LEU A 133 10.76 -9.94 3.49
C LEU A 133 11.28 -9.07 4.63
N GLY A 134 11.78 -9.68 5.69
CA GLY A 134 12.43 -8.98 6.80
C GLY A 134 11.45 -8.30 7.72
N ILE A 135 11.65 -7.02 7.98
CA ILE A 135 10.88 -6.24 8.98
C ILE A 135 9.37 -6.29 8.72
N ASP A 136 8.91 -6.09 7.49
CA ASP A 136 7.48 -6.09 7.18
C ASP A 136 6.79 -7.40 7.59
N ALA A 137 7.44 -8.54 7.30
CA ALA A 137 6.92 -9.85 7.68
C ALA A 137 6.92 -10.06 9.20
N VAL A 138 7.93 -9.53 9.92
CA VAL A 138 7.96 -9.59 11.39
C VAL A 138 6.87 -8.72 11.99
N VAL A 139 6.69 -7.49 11.49
CA VAL A 139 5.59 -6.59 11.90
C VAL A 139 4.24 -7.31 11.82
N ALA A 140 3.94 -7.93 10.68
CA ALA A 140 2.68 -8.66 10.53
C ALA A 140 2.55 -9.82 11.53
N LYS A 141 3.61 -10.61 11.71
CA LYS A 141 3.62 -11.74 12.66
C LYS A 141 3.42 -11.29 14.09
N GLU A 142 4.17 -10.27 14.54
CA GLU A 142 4.08 -9.76 15.91
C GLU A 142 2.72 -9.07 16.18
N THR A 143 2.13 -8.42 15.16
CA THR A 143 0.77 -7.89 15.27
C THR A 143 -0.24 -9.03 15.50
N LEU A 144 -0.15 -10.10 14.71
CA LEU A 144 -1.04 -11.27 14.87
C LEU A 144 -0.82 -11.99 16.20
N HIS A 145 0.44 -12.16 16.63
CA HIS A 145 0.77 -12.78 17.95
C HIS A 145 0.20 -11.97 19.11
N ALA A 146 0.18 -10.64 19.00
CA ALA A 146 -0.40 -9.75 20.00
C ALA A 146 -1.94 -9.66 19.93
N GLY A 147 -2.59 -10.43 19.06
CA GLY A 147 -4.05 -10.40 18.85
C GLY A 147 -4.57 -9.15 18.12
N GLY A 148 -3.67 -8.38 17.49
CA GLY A 148 -3.99 -7.18 16.73
C GLY A 148 -4.37 -7.44 15.28
N LYS A 149 -4.73 -6.37 14.58
CA LYS A 149 -5.05 -6.37 13.15
C LYS A 149 -3.98 -5.63 12.37
N THR A 150 -3.69 -6.11 11.17
CA THR A 150 -2.68 -5.50 10.29
C THR A 150 -3.20 -5.36 8.87
N VAL A 151 -2.73 -4.32 8.19
CA VAL A 151 -2.95 -4.06 6.77
C VAL A 151 -1.67 -4.34 6.02
N ALA A 152 -1.72 -5.25 5.07
CA ALA A 152 -0.63 -5.50 4.15
C ALA A 152 -0.92 -4.83 2.80
N VAL A 153 -0.25 -3.74 2.53
CA VAL A 153 -0.33 -3.08 1.21
C VAL A 153 0.70 -3.75 0.30
N VAL A 154 0.31 -4.28 -0.85
CA VAL A 154 1.23 -5.01 -1.73
C VAL A 154 1.51 -4.27 -3.03
N GLY A 155 2.69 -4.50 -3.61
CA GLY A 155 3.17 -3.81 -4.82
C GLY A 155 2.91 -4.56 -6.12
N GLY A 156 1.85 -5.35 -6.17
CA GLY A 156 1.39 -6.09 -7.35
C GLY A 156 -0.06 -6.50 -7.18
N GLY A 157 -0.67 -7.05 -8.23
CA GLY A 157 -2.05 -7.54 -8.20
C GLY A 157 -2.25 -8.71 -7.25
N LEU A 158 -3.47 -8.87 -6.76
CA LEU A 158 -3.82 -9.86 -5.72
C LEU A 158 -4.00 -11.29 -6.25
N ALA A 159 -3.83 -11.53 -7.56
CA ALA A 159 -3.83 -12.89 -8.09
C ALA A 159 -2.70 -13.74 -7.50
N GLN A 160 -1.55 -13.11 -7.22
CA GLN A 160 -0.38 -13.77 -6.66
C GLN A 160 0.29 -12.86 -5.62
N ILE A 161 0.37 -13.34 -4.40
CA ILE A 161 1.10 -12.63 -3.32
C ILE A 161 2.61 -12.72 -3.55
N TYR A 162 3.26 -11.57 -3.51
CA TYR A 162 4.72 -11.47 -3.56
C TYR A 162 5.28 -10.81 -2.29
N PRO A 163 6.35 -11.37 -1.69
CA PRO A 163 7.03 -12.60 -2.09
C PRO A 163 6.18 -13.85 -1.81
N ALA A 164 6.35 -14.90 -2.62
CA ALA A 164 5.58 -16.14 -2.48
C ALA A 164 5.72 -16.81 -1.11
N THR A 165 6.87 -16.60 -0.44
CA THR A 165 7.13 -17.08 0.92
C THR A 165 6.18 -16.47 1.97
N ASN A 166 5.59 -15.30 1.71
CA ASN A 166 4.67 -14.63 2.61
C ASN A 166 3.19 -14.88 2.29
N LYS A 167 2.89 -15.81 1.34
CA LYS A 167 1.51 -16.17 0.96
C LYS A 167 0.70 -16.71 2.16
N GLU A 168 1.31 -17.59 2.95
CA GLU A 168 0.65 -18.13 4.15
C GLU A 168 0.41 -17.04 5.19
N LEU A 169 1.36 -16.12 5.36
CA LEU A 169 1.20 -14.97 6.24
C LEU A 169 0.06 -14.06 5.79
N ALA A 170 -0.08 -13.81 4.48
CA ALA A 170 -1.20 -13.06 3.92
C ALA A 170 -2.56 -13.72 4.25
N ASN A 171 -2.66 -15.05 4.15
CA ASN A 171 -3.87 -15.76 4.53
C ASN A 171 -4.18 -15.59 6.03
N LYS A 172 -3.18 -15.75 6.90
CA LYS A 172 -3.33 -15.53 8.35
C LYS A 172 -3.78 -14.11 8.70
N ILE A 173 -3.30 -13.11 7.95
CA ILE A 173 -3.75 -11.71 8.11
C ILE A 173 -5.25 -11.61 7.86
N VAL A 174 -5.74 -12.16 6.76
CA VAL A 174 -7.17 -12.13 6.40
C VAL A 174 -8.01 -12.93 7.41
N GLU A 175 -7.57 -14.13 7.79
CA GLU A 175 -8.23 -15.00 8.77
C GLU A 175 -8.38 -14.32 10.15
N ALA A 176 -7.41 -13.50 10.55
CA ALA A 176 -7.44 -12.71 11.78
C ALA A 176 -8.27 -11.40 11.68
N GLY A 177 -8.98 -11.20 10.57
CA GLY A 177 -9.76 -9.98 10.33
C GLY A 177 -8.92 -8.77 9.93
N GLY A 178 -7.71 -8.99 9.42
CA GLY A 178 -6.86 -7.99 8.80
C GLY A 178 -7.21 -7.75 7.33
N LEU A 179 -6.36 -7.02 6.62
CA LEU A 179 -6.61 -6.56 5.26
C LEU A 179 -5.36 -6.72 4.37
N ILE A 180 -5.56 -7.23 3.16
CA ILE A 180 -4.58 -7.15 2.07
C ILE A 180 -5.11 -6.13 1.07
N LEU A 181 -4.29 -5.17 0.67
CA LEU A 181 -4.68 -4.03 -0.14
C LEU A 181 -3.69 -3.79 -1.27
N CYS A 182 -4.15 -3.46 -2.47
CA CYS A 182 -3.31 -2.98 -3.56
C CYS A 182 -4.06 -2.03 -4.51
N GLU A 183 -3.30 -1.25 -5.27
CA GLU A 183 -3.82 -0.34 -6.31
C GLU A 183 -3.80 -0.97 -7.71
N PHE A 184 -3.10 -2.08 -7.86
CA PHE A 184 -2.81 -2.66 -9.17
C PHE A 184 -3.88 -3.67 -9.60
N PRO A 185 -4.19 -3.76 -10.92
CA PRO A 185 -5.08 -4.78 -11.45
C PRO A 185 -4.68 -6.19 -11.02
N LEU A 186 -5.66 -7.10 -11.02
CA LEU A 186 -5.55 -8.46 -10.48
C LEU A 186 -4.26 -9.20 -10.85
N ASP A 187 -3.90 -9.18 -12.13
CA ASP A 187 -2.78 -9.95 -12.69
C ASP A 187 -1.48 -9.14 -12.86
N GLN A 188 -1.44 -7.89 -12.35
CA GLN A 188 -0.24 -7.06 -12.45
C GLN A 188 0.92 -7.71 -11.70
N ALA A 189 1.96 -8.07 -12.44
CA ALA A 189 3.19 -8.56 -11.83
C ALA A 189 3.86 -7.48 -10.97
N PRO A 190 4.49 -7.84 -9.83
CA PRO A 190 5.28 -6.90 -9.05
C PRO A 190 6.54 -6.51 -9.82
N GLU A 191 6.76 -5.21 -9.99
CA GLU A 191 7.89 -4.63 -10.69
C GLU A 191 8.67 -3.67 -9.80
N ARG A 192 9.91 -3.33 -10.18
CA ARG A 192 10.75 -2.44 -9.34
C ARG A 192 10.08 -1.10 -9.03
N HIS A 193 9.33 -0.55 -9.96
CA HIS A 193 8.65 0.74 -9.80
C HIS A 193 7.34 0.65 -9.00
N THR A 194 6.68 -0.53 -8.93
CA THR A 194 5.43 -0.67 -8.20
C THR A 194 5.61 -0.65 -6.68
N PHE A 195 6.79 -1.02 -6.18
CA PHE A 195 7.06 -0.98 -4.73
C PHE A 195 7.13 0.45 -4.18
N PRO A 196 7.91 1.40 -4.79
CA PRO A 196 7.86 2.80 -4.38
C PRO A 196 6.46 3.42 -4.55
N ALA A 197 5.77 3.13 -5.66
CA ALA A 197 4.41 3.61 -5.89
C ALA A 197 3.45 3.17 -4.79
N ARG A 198 3.55 1.92 -4.31
CA ARG A 198 2.75 1.40 -3.22
C ARG A 198 3.03 2.08 -1.87
N ASN A 199 4.28 2.48 -1.61
CA ASN A 199 4.69 3.03 -0.30
C ASN A 199 3.88 4.27 0.09
N ARG A 200 3.40 5.06 -0.88
CA ARG A 200 2.53 6.21 -0.61
C ARG A 200 1.20 5.82 0.03
N ILE A 201 0.72 4.61 -0.24
CA ILE A 201 -0.52 4.10 0.37
C ILE A 201 -0.26 3.73 1.83
N ILE A 202 0.91 3.15 2.15
CA ILE A 202 1.30 2.87 3.54
C ILE A 202 1.37 4.18 4.34
N ALA A 203 2.12 5.17 3.84
CA ALA A 203 2.24 6.47 4.48
C ALA A 203 0.88 7.19 4.58
N GLY A 204 0.09 7.17 3.51
CA GLY A 204 -1.19 7.85 3.43
C GLY A 204 -2.28 7.30 4.36
N LEU A 205 -2.31 5.98 4.58
CA LEU A 205 -3.24 5.33 5.51
C LEU A 205 -2.89 5.58 6.98
N SER A 206 -1.66 5.98 7.27
CA SER A 206 -1.11 5.98 8.62
C SER A 206 -1.10 7.38 9.24
N LEU A 207 -1.33 7.47 10.55
CA LEU A 207 -1.15 8.69 11.32
C LEU A 207 0.32 9.08 11.44
N GLY A 208 1.21 8.09 11.41
CA GLY A 208 2.65 8.24 11.40
C GLY A 208 3.33 6.97 10.90
N THR A 209 4.64 7.04 10.66
CA THR A 209 5.44 5.91 10.17
C THR A 209 6.59 5.61 11.12
N LEU A 210 6.63 4.37 11.65
CA LEU A 210 7.74 3.85 12.45
C LEU A 210 8.74 3.12 11.53
N VAL A 211 9.95 3.66 11.45
CA VAL A 211 11.08 3.03 10.76
C VAL A 211 11.87 2.18 11.76
N LEU A 212 11.71 0.86 11.68
CA LEU A 212 12.32 -0.09 12.62
C LEU A 212 13.80 -0.36 12.32
N GLU A 213 14.18 -0.38 11.05
CA GLU A 213 15.56 -0.54 10.60
C GLU A 213 15.70 -0.01 9.18
N ALA A 214 16.60 0.93 8.94
CA ALA A 214 16.90 1.43 7.61
C ALA A 214 18.34 1.96 7.50
N GLY A 215 19.09 1.42 6.56
CA GLY A 215 20.35 2.00 6.12
C GLY A 215 20.10 3.16 5.14
N LYS A 216 21.15 3.92 4.84
CA LYS A 216 21.11 5.01 3.87
C LYS A 216 20.67 4.47 2.49
N GLY A 217 19.67 5.13 1.87
CA GLY A 217 19.12 4.71 0.58
C GLY A 217 18.18 3.50 0.64
N SER A 218 17.76 3.08 1.83
CA SER A 218 16.76 2.00 2.00
C SER A 218 15.40 2.43 1.44
N GLY A 219 14.71 1.50 0.78
CA GLY A 219 13.33 1.71 0.31
C GLY A 219 12.32 2.03 1.43
N ALA A 220 12.63 1.68 2.69
CA ALA A 220 11.81 2.05 3.84
C ALA A 220 11.82 3.58 4.09
N LEU A 221 12.94 4.26 3.77
CA LEU A 221 13.05 5.71 3.91
C LEU A 221 12.14 6.45 2.91
N ILE A 222 11.86 5.86 1.74
CA ILE A 222 10.89 6.43 0.80
C ILE A 222 9.50 6.56 1.46
N THR A 223 9.11 5.56 2.27
CA THR A 223 7.83 5.64 3.01
C THR A 223 7.86 6.72 4.09
N ALA A 224 9.00 6.90 4.76
CA ALA A 224 9.18 7.93 5.77
C ALA A 224 9.17 9.35 5.14
N ASP A 225 9.87 9.54 4.00
CA ASP A 225 9.85 10.80 3.26
C ASP A 225 8.43 11.17 2.82
N LEU A 226 7.68 10.20 2.26
CA LEU A 226 6.29 10.39 1.87
C LEU A 226 5.38 10.71 3.08
N ALA A 227 5.64 10.10 4.24
CA ALA A 227 4.90 10.44 5.46
C ALA A 227 5.10 11.90 5.84
N LEU A 228 6.33 12.42 5.80
CA LEU A 228 6.63 13.84 6.03
C LEU A 228 5.97 14.74 4.99
N GLU A 229 6.00 14.38 3.71
CA GLU A 229 5.33 15.12 2.64
C GLU A 229 3.81 15.21 2.85
N TYR A 230 3.21 14.21 3.50
CA TYR A 230 1.79 14.16 3.83
C TYR A 230 1.45 14.74 5.21
N ASN A 231 2.39 15.44 5.85
CA ASN A 231 2.26 15.98 7.23
C ASN A 231 1.91 14.89 8.25
N ARG A 232 2.56 13.72 8.14
CA ARG A 232 2.46 12.62 9.09
C ARG A 232 3.75 12.50 9.88
N ASP A 233 3.64 12.09 11.13
CA ASP A 233 4.79 11.90 12.00
C ASP A 233 5.69 10.76 11.53
N VAL A 234 7.00 10.91 11.73
CA VAL A 234 7.98 9.86 11.50
C VAL A 234 8.71 9.54 12.79
N PHE A 235 8.70 8.26 13.14
CA PHE A 235 9.42 7.70 14.28
C PHE A 235 10.51 6.79 13.75
N ALA A 236 11.69 6.79 14.34
CA ALA A 236 12.77 5.90 13.94
C ALA A 236 13.42 5.25 15.15
N VAL A 237 13.69 3.95 15.03
CA VAL A 237 14.45 3.22 16.05
C VAL A 237 15.93 3.58 15.92
N PRO A 238 16.57 4.13 16.99
CA PRO A 238 17.99 4.44 16.96
C PRO A 238 18.82 3.15 16.83
N GLY A 239 19.92 3.23 16.12
CA GLY A 239 20.94 2.18 16.08
C GLY A 239 22.30 2.70 16.45
N GLN A 240 23.30 1.82 16.51
CA GLN A 240 24.67 2.23 16.76
C GLN A 240 25.15 3.21 15.68
N VAL A 241 25.87 4.25 16.07
CA VAL A 241 26.29 5.34 15.18
C VAL A 241 27.09 4.85 13.98
N PHE A 242 27.90 3.80 14.16
CA PHE A 242 28.72 3.21 13.10
C PHE A 242 28.05 2.05 12.37
N ASP A 243 26.83 1.68 12.73
CA ASP A 243 26.09 0.64 12.03
C ASP A 243 25.42 1.23 10.77
N VAL A 244 25.95 0.84 9.61
CA VAL A 244 25.42 1.26 8.30
C VAL A 244 23.97 0.85 8.09
N GLY A 245 23.50 -0.21 8.78
CA GLY A 245 22.12 -0.69 8.73
C GLY A 245 21.13 0.27 9.38
N TYR A 246 21.60 1.18 10.25
CA TYR A 246 20.80 2.17 10.97
C TYR A 246 21.11 3.62 10.57
N ALA A 247 22.02 3.83 9.64
CA ALA A 247 22.39 5.19 9.23
C ALA A 247 21.21 6.01 8.74
N GLY A 248 20.21 5.39 8.11
CA GLY A 248 18.97 6.03 7.70
C GLY A 248 18.07 6.37 8.89
N CYS A 249 17.86 5.45 9.84
CA CYS A 249 17.10 5.73 11.05
C CYS A 249 17.72 6.88 11.85
N ASN A 250 19.03 6.85 12.08
CA ASN A 250 19.74 7.87 12.84
C ASN A 250 19.65 9.25 12.18
N GLN A 251 19.55 9.32 10.84
CA GLN A 251 19.37 10.58 10.11
C GLN A 251 18.02 11.26 10.41
N TYR A 252 16.96 10.51 10.69
CA TYR A 252 15.65 11.06 11.08
C TYR A 252 15.58 11.53 12.52
N ILE A 253 16.55 11.11 13.36
CA ILE A 253 16.60 11.46 14.79
C ILE A 253 17.50 12.68 15.03
N ALA A 254 18.51 12.88 14.16
CA ALA A 254 19.47 13.97 14.26
C ALA A 254 18.92 15.28 13.71
#